data_85a431cf4acd99f5766ab63d04c233bf
#
_entry.id   85a431cf4acd99f5766ab63d04c233bf
#
_cell.length_a   1.000
_cell.length_b   1.000
_cell.length_c   1.000
_cell.angle_alpha   90.00
_cell.angle_beta   90.00
_cell.angle_gamma   90.00
#
_symmetry.space_group_name_H-M   'P 1'
#
loop_
_entity.id
_entity.type
_entity.pdbx_description
1 polymer ?
#
loop_
_entity_poly.entity_id
_entity_poly.type
_entity_poly.pdbx_seq_one_letter_code
_entity_poly.pdbx_strand_id
1 'polypeptide(L)'
;MSIQQLRYVSEAVERCSYAEAARKLIVSPQTVSKAAASVEKRYGIQLFEIDGRGVKPTLLGRKFAEDAKLVVRAYDELNNKYGNSTTFREESTPVTIAIAKSSLRG
;
A
#
# COMPACT_ATOMS: atom_id res chain seq x y z
N MET A 1 3.43 -9.88 1.79
CA MET A 1 3.11 -8.47 1.99
C MET A 1 2.40 -7.94 0.76
N SER A 2 1.41 -7.08 0.97
CA SER A 2 0.63 -6.57 -0.14
C SER A 2 0.87 -5.07 -0.31
N ILE A 3 0.47 -4.56 -1.48
CA ILE A 3 0.58 -3.13 -1.75
C ILE A 3 -0.30 -2.34 -0.78
N GLN A 4 -1.42 -2.92 -0.35
CA GLN A 4 -2.29 -2.25 0.61
C GLN A 4 -1.60 -2.07 1.95
N GLN A 5 -0.83 -3.05 2.38
CA GLN A 5 -0.09 -2.90 3.64
C GLN A 5 0.92 -1.78 3.56
N LEU A 6 1.60 -1.65 2.41
CA LEU A 6 2.53 -0.55 2.21
C LEU A 6 1.82 0.79 2.23
N ARG A 7 0.64 0.84 1.61
CA ARG A 7 -0.17 2.06 1.60
C ARG A 7 -0.58 2.46 3.00
N TYR A 8 -1.06 1.49 3.78
CA TYR A 8 -1.50 1.76 5.15
C TYR A 8 -0.34 2.23 6.02
N VAL A 9 0.81 1.55 5.91
CA VAL A 9 1.97 1.90 6.72
C VAL A 9 2.49 3.29 6.37
N SER A 10 2.63 3.60 5.08
CA SER A 10 3.16 4.90 4.69
C SER A 10 2.24 6.03 5.13
N GLU A 11 0.92 5.80 5.07
CA GLU A 11 -0.01 6.82 5.53
C GLU A 11 0.08 7.01 7.03
N ALA A 12 0.24 5.91 7.78
CA ALA A 12 0.35 5.98 9.23
C ALA A 12 1.62 6.71 9.66
N VAL A 13 2.71 6.51 8.94
CA VAL A 13 3.95 7.22 9.23
C VAL A 13 3.76 8.71 8.96
N GLU A 14 3.17 9.03 7.83
CA GLU A 14 3.00 10.42 7.44
C GLU A 14 2.16 11.18 8.45
N ARG A 15 1.13 10.53 8.98
CA ARG A 15 0.20 11.19 9.90
C ARG A 15 0.57 10.97 11.36
N CYS A 16 1.56 10.13 11.62
CA CYS A 16 2.00 9.79 12.98
C CYS A 16 0.83 9.27 13.82
N SER A 17 -0.07 8.51 13.21
CA SER A 17 -1.27 8.06 13.87
C SER A 17 -1.97 6.99 13.05
N TYR A 18 -2.29 5.87 13.71
CA TYR A 18 -3.10 4.84 13.07
C TYR A 18 -4.52 5.33 12.82
N ALA A 19 -5.05 6.08 13.78
CA ALA A 19 -6.44 6.55 13.67
C ALA A 19 -6.60 7.54 12.52
N GLU A 20 -5.66 8.47 12.39
CA GLU A 20 -5.72 9.45 11.30
C GLU A 20 -5.56 8.78 9.95
N ALA A 21 -4.62 7.83 9.88
CA ALA A 21 -4.42 7.11 8.63
C ALA A 21 -5.68 6.31 8.26
N ALA A 22 -6.28 5.67 9.26
CA ALA A 22 -7.48 4.88 9.04
C ALA A 22 -8.62 5.75 8.52
N ARG A 23 -8.75 6.96 9.07
CA ARG A 23 -9.79 7.88 8.63
C ARG A 23 -9.58 8.26 7.16
N LYS A 24 -8.36 8.57 6.81
CA LYS A 24 -8.03 8.93 5.43
C LYS A 24 -8.30 7.77 4.49
N LEU A 25 -7.96 6.57 4.90
CA LEU A 25 -8.03 5.38 4.06
C LEU A 25 -9.40 4.70 4.11
N ILE A 26 -10.27 5.19 4.99
CA ILE A 26 -11.63 4.66 5.15
C ILE A 26 -11.58 3.18 5.54
N VAL A 27 -10.79 2.90 6.55
CA VAL A 27 -10.69 1.57 7.15
C VAL A 27 -10.64 1.75 8.66
N SER A 28 -10.64 0.65 9.41
CA SER A 28 -10.55 0.74 10.86
C SER A 28 -9.10 0.96 11.30
N PRO A 29 -8.89 1.61 12.45
CA PRO A 29 -7.53 1.74 12.98
C PRO A 29 -6.84 0.40 13.19
N GLN A 30 -7.60 -0.64 13.55
CA GLN A 30 -7.05 -1.97 13.72
C GLN A 30 -6.47 -2.52 12.42
N THR A 31 -7.11 -2.20 11.30
CA THR A 31 -6.60 -2.61 10.00
C THR A 31 -5.22 -2.02 9.75
N VAL A 32 -5.05 -0.74 10.08
CA VAL A 32 -3.78 -0.07 9.88
C VAL A 32 -2.72 -0.63 10.84
N SER A 33 -3.07 -0.80 12.11
CA SER A 33 -2.10 -1.30 13.08
C SER A 33 -1.68 -2.73 12.78
N LYS A 34 -2.61 -3.56 12.28
CA LYS A 34 -2.27 -4.91 11.89
C LYS A 34 -1.35 -4.93 10.69
N ALA A 35 -1.57 -4.04 9.75
CA ALA A 35 -0.69 -3.93 8.59
C ALA A 35 0.73 -3.57 9.03
N ALA A 36 0.84 -2.62 9.95
CA ALA A 36 2.14 -2.22 10.46
C ALA A 36 2.82 -3.38 11.17
N ALA A 37 2.08 -4.10 12.02
CA ALA A 37 2.65 -5.24 12.75
C ALA A 37 3.10 -6.33 11.78
N SER A 38 2.34 -6.55 10.72
CA SER A 38 2.67 -7.58 9.74
C SER A 38 3.97 -7.24 9.03
N VAL A 39 4.15 -5.99 8.65
CA VAL A 39 5.37 -5.54 7.98
C VAL A 39 6.55 -5.62 8.95
N GLU A 40 6.36 -5.20 10.19
CA GLU A 40 7.41 -5.28 11.20
C GLU A 40 7.86 -6.72 11.40
N LYS A 41 6.91 -7.63 11.44
CA LYS A 41 7.24 -9.04 11.65
C LYS A 41 7.95 -9.61 10.43
N ARG A 42 7.50 -9.24 9.25
CA ARG A 42 8.09 -9.76 8.02
C ARG A 42 9.58 -9.40 7.90
N TYR A 43 9.93 -8.18 8.28
CA TYR A 43 11.31 -7.71 8.11
C TYR A 43 12.10 -7.69 9.40
N GLY A 44 11.46 -7.99 10.52
CA GLY A 44 12.15 -7.95 11.81
C GLY A 44 12.58 -6.54 12.18
N ILE A 45 11.78 -5.54 11.86
CA ILE A 45 12.11 -4.15 12.13
C ILE A 45 11.00 -3.50 12.93
N GLN A 46 11.31 -2.37 13.55
CA GLN A 46 10.35 -1.61 14.31
C GLN A 46 10.06 -0.31 13.57
N LEU A 47 8.83 -0.16 13.12
CA LEU A 47 8.42 1.01 12.35
C LEU A 47 7.82 2.09 13.24
N PHE A 48 7.23 1.71 14.36
CA PHE A 48 6.55 2.61 15.27
C PHE A 48 6.96 2.32 16.69
N GLU A 49 6.92 3.35 17.52
CA GLU A 49 7.14 3.20 18.95
C GLU A 49 6.04 3.95 19.68
N ILE A 50 5.84 3.56 20.93
CA ILE A 50 4.77 4.16 21.74
C ILE A 50 5.20 5.57 22.14
N ASP A 51 4.27 6.51 22.04
CA ASP A 51 4.49 7.89 22.39
C ASP A 51 3.23 8.36 23.12
N GLY A 52 3.28 8.33 24.45
CA GLY A 52 2.11 8.65 25.24
C GLY A 52 1.00 7.64 24.98
N ARG A 53 -0.14 8.12 24.52
CA ARG A 53 -1.27 7.24 24.22
C ARG A 53 -1.30 6.78 22.78
N GLY A 54 -0.40 7.29 21.98
CA GLY A 54 -0.38 6.98 20.58
C GLY A 54 0.93 6.37 20.17
N VAL A 55 1.23 6.50 18.91
CA VAL A 55 2.47 5.98 18.34
C VAL A 55 3.13 7.07 17.52
N LYS A 56 4.43 6.91 17.35
CA LYS A 56 5.17 7.76 16.42
C LYS A 56 6.10 6.87 15.62
N PRO A 57 6.45 7.28 14.41
CA PRO A 57 7.38 6.48 13.61
C PRO A 57 8.78 6.51 14.22
N THR A 58 9.48 5.39 14.11
CA THR A 58 10.90 5.36 14.38
C THR A 58 11.62 6.00 13.19
N LEU A 59 12.91 6.24 13.35
CA LEU A 59 13.71 6.72 12.23
C LEU A 59 13.65 5.74 11.08
N LEU A 60 13.75 4.45 11.39
CA LEU A 60 13.64 3.41 10.36
C LEU A 60 12.27 3.40 9.73
N GLY A 61 11.22 3.66 10.52
CA GLY A 61 9.86 3.75 9.98
C GLY A 61 9.73 4.85 8.96
N ARG A 62 10.36 5.99 9.22
CA ARG A 62 10.31 7.11 8.27
C ARG A 62 11.02 6.74 6.97
N LYS A 63 12.16 6.07 7.06
CA LYS A 63 12.88 5.64 5.87
C LYS A 63 12.08 4.61 5.09
N PHE A 64 11.51 3.67 5.81
CA PHE A 64 10.69 2.63 5.18
C PHE A 64 9.52 3.27 4.44
N ALA A 65 8.88 4.26 5.05
CA ALA A 65 7.74 4.91 4.43
C ALA A 65 8.11 5.66 3.16
N GLU A 66 9.30 6.27 3.14
CA GLU A 66 9.78 6.94 1.93
C GLU A 66 9.88 5.94 0.78
N ASP A 67 10.48 4.78 1.08
CA ASP A 67 10.63 3.74 0.06
C ASP A 67 9.27 3.18 -0.34
N ALA A 68 8.40 2.96 0.65
CA ALA A 68 7.08 2.40 0.39
C ALA A 68 6.24 3.34 -0.49
N LYS A 69 6.38 4.65 -0.29
CA LYS A 69 5.66 5.61 -1.11
C LYS A 69 6.04 5.52 -2.58
N LEU A 70 7.32 5.26 -2.84
CA LEU A 70 7.77 5.11 -4.22
C LEU A 70 7.13 3.88 -4.86
N VAL A 71 7.05 2.79 -4.10
CA VAL A 71 6.43 1.57 -4.61
C VAL A 71 4.94 1.80 -4.87
N VAL A 72 4.27 2.43 -3.91
CA VAL A 72 2.83 2.69 -4.05
C VAL A 72 2.56 3.61 -5.24
N ARG A 73 3.39 4.64 -5.40
CA ARG A 73 3.21 5.55 -6.53
C ARG A 73 3.38 4.84 -7.86
N ALA A 74 4.41 3.98 -7.96
CA ALA A 74 4.63 3.22 -9.19
C ALA A 74 3.46 2.29 -9.47
N TYR A 75 2.94 1.67 -8.43
CA TYR A 75 1.79 0.79 -8.56
C TYR A 75 0.56 1.56 -9.05
N ASP A 76 0.33 2.73 -8.48
CA ASP A 76 -0.83 3.54 -8.88
C ASP A 76 -0.68 4.03 -10.31
N GLU A 77 0.53 4.39 -10.70
CA GLU A 77 0.76 4.82 -12.08
C GLU A 77 0.52 3.68 -13.05
N LEU A 78 0.95 2.49 -12.68
CA LEU A 78 0.71 1.31 -13.50
C LEU A 78 -0.79 1.08 -13.66
N ASN A 79 -1.53 1.16 -12.57
CA ASN A 79 -2.97 0.98 -12.60
C ASN A 79 -3.67 2.06 -13.41
N ASN A 80 -3.23 3.30 -13.28
CA ASN A 80 -3.82 4.39 -14.05
C ASN A 80 -3.57 4.19 -15.53
N LYS A 81 -2.40 3.70 -15.87
CA LYS A 81 -2.01 3.53 -17.26
C LYS A 81 -2.73 2.36 -17.91
N TYR A 82 -2.85 1.25 -17.19
CA TYR A 82 -3.40 0.02 -17.76
C TYR A 82 -4.72 -0.40 -17.15
N GLY A 83 -5.01 0.03 -15.94
CA GLY A 83 -6.25 -0.32 -15.27
C GLY A 83 -7.48 0.33 -15.88
N ASN A 84 -7.29 1.46 -16.55
CA ASN A 84 -8.36 2.13 -17.28
C ASN A 84 -8.41 1.67 -18.72
N SER A 85 -7.89 0.52 -18.98
CA SER A 85 -7.71 0.02 -20.32
C SER A 85 -8.93 -0.73 -20.83
N THR A 86 -10.07 -0.50 -20.25
CA THR A 86 -11.31 -1.08 -20.76
C THR A 86 -11.46 -0.82 -22.24
N THR A 87 -11.08 0.39 -22.64
CA THR A 87 -11.12 0.74 -24.05
C THR A 87 -10.22 -0.14 -24.88
N PHE A 88 -9.08 -0.48 -24.33
CA PHE A 88 -8.14 -1.34 -25.06
C PHE A 88 -8.68 -2.75 -25.18
N ARG A 89 -9.28 -3.22 -24.10
CA ARG A 89 -9.78 -4.57 -24.08
C ARG A 89 -10.93 -4.78 -25.03
N GLU A 90 -11.66 -3.76 -25.27
CA GLU A 90 -12.78 -3.88 -26.19
C GLU A 90 -12.35 -4.19 -27.56
N GLU A 91 -11.15 -3.83 -27.87
CA GLU A 91 -10.66 -4.14 -29.18
C GLU A 91 -10.12 -5.51 -29.30
N SER A 92 -9.82 -6.03 -28.24
CA SER A 92 -9.30 -7.37 -28.28
C SER A 92 -10.32 -8.29 -27.77
N THR A 93 -10.56 -7.81 -27.25
CA THR A 93 -10.69 -8.48 -26.46
C THR A 93 -10.66 -9.08 -25.74
N PRO A 94 -11.04 -9.28 -25.82
CA PRO A 94 -10.76 -9.58 -24.76
C PRO A 94 -10.23 -10.12 -24.07
N VAL A 95 -10.06 -9.65 -23.92
CA VAL A 95 -9.31 -9.96 -22.84
C VAL A 95 -8.96 -10.26 -22.17
N THR A 96 -8.97 -10.13 -22.19
CA THR A 96 -8.41 -10.34 -21.18
C THR A 96 -7.90 -10.63 -20.76
N ILE A 97 -8.16 -10.54 -21.06
CA ILE A 97 -7.53 -10.71 -20.22
C ILE A 97 -6.95 -11.13 -20.01
N ALA A 98 -7.08 -10.98 -20.50
CA ALA A 98 -6.37 -11.22 -19.88
C ALA A 98 -5.74 -11.66 -19.78
N ILE A 99 -5.84 -11.67 -20.14
CA ILE A 99 -5.14 -11.99 -19.59
C ILE A 99 -4.68 -12.44 -19.70
N ALA A 100 -4.86 -12.24 -20.37
CA ALA A 100 -4.34 -12.54 -20.04
C ALA A 100 -3.96 -12.92 -20.34
N LYS A 101 -3.91 -12.70 -20.90
CA LYS A 101 -3.45 -12.92 -20.77
C LYS A 101 -2.81 -13.29 -20.88
N SER A 102 -3.18 -13.14 -21.59
CA SER A 102 -2.54 -13.35 -21.23
C SER A 102 -1.95 -13.65 -21.40
N SER A 103 -2.11 -13.57 -22.00
CA SER A 103 -1.49 -13.75 -21.69
C SER A 103 -0.90 -13.95 -21.91
N LEU A 104 -1.15 -13.73 -22.50
CA LEU A 104 -0.58 -13.77 -22.20
C LEU A 104 -0.23 -14.04 -22.25
N ARG A 105 -0.29 -13.94 -22.64
CA ARG A 105 -0.03 -14.06 -22.33
C ARG A 105 0.16 -14.19 -22.03
N GLY A 106 -0.57 -14.18 -23.03
CA GLY A 106 -0.53 -14.29 -22.33
C GLY A 106 -0.45 -14.23 -21.89
#